data_1e4c0f2a4587d5bc28aa9de3974bbfc3
#
_entry.id   1e4c0f2a4587d5bc28aa9de3974bbfc3
#
_cell.length_a   1.000
_cell.length_b   1.000
_cell.length_c   1.000
_cell.angle_alpha   90.00
_cell.angle_beta   90.00
_cell.angle_gamma   90.00
#
_symmetry.space_group_name_H-M   'P 1'
#
loop_
_entity.id
_entity.type
_entity.pdbx_description
1 polymer ?
#
loop_
_entity_poly.entity_id
_entity_poly.type
_entity_poly.pdbx_seq_one_letter_code
_entity_poly.pdbx_strand_id
1 'polypeptide(L)'
;KKKLRKLSENKQPLASVVLICHNEETRLLSCLWSLCDNECDFPIEILAVNNNSTDRTEAVMQQLGVTYFNETKEGPGHARQCGLNQAKGKYHICIDTDTIYPSRYIKTHVKQLMKPGVACTFSLWSFIPDERHSATGLWWYEALRDLHLRIQSIQRPELCVRGMTFGFNTELGRKFGFRTDIIRGEDGSLALAMKPYGKLVFIHSGKARVMTGYGTLNNDGSLFNSFKTRLVKAFKGAGSMFTRKNEYKDEDNNLIKNK
;
A
#
# COMPACT_ATOMS: atom_id res chain seq x y z
N LYS A 1 14.25 6.94 -17.37
CA LYS A 1 15.28 5.91 -17.31
C LYS A 1 16.50 6.37 -16.50
N LYS A 2 17.21 7.44 -16.89
CA LYS A 2 18.42 7.93 -16.20
C LYS A 2 18.17 8.32 -14.73
N LYS A 3 17.06 9.03 -14.42
CA LYS A 3 16.67 9.42 -13.07
C LYS A 3 16.30 8.18 -12.21
N LEU A 4 15.56 7.24 -12.79
CA LEU A 4 15.18 5.99 -12.11
C LEU A 4 16.40 5.16 -11.72
N ARG A 5 17.35 4.96 -12.66
CA ARG A 5 18.60 4.24 -12.37
C ARG A 5 19.37 4.89 -11.21
N LYS A 6 19.51 6.22 -11.22
CA LYS A 6 20.16 6.96 -10.12
C LYS A 6 19.47 6.74 -8.77
N LEU A 7 18.14 6.68 -8.74
CA LEU A 7 17.38 6.42 -7.52
C LEU A 7 17.51 4.95 -7.07
N SER A 8 17.55 4.01 -7.99
CA SER A 8 17.70 2.58 -7.67
C SER A 8 19.09 2.20 -7.14
N GLU A 9 20.13 2.96 -7.46
CA GLU A 9 21.54 2.69 -7.09
C GLU A 9 21.99 3.42 -5.81
N ASN A 10 21.09 4.10 -5.10
CA ASN A 10 21.47 4.85 -3.90
C ASN A 10 21.92 3.90 -2.76
N LYS A 11 23.16 4.08 -2.30
CA LYS A 11 23.80 3.20 -1.30
C LYS A 11 23.39 3.49 0.15
N GLN A 12 22.94 4.73 0.43
CA GLN A 12 22.52 5.17 1.77
C GLN A 12 21.20 5.93 1.71
N PRO A 13 20.10 5.27 1.34
CA PRO A 13 18.79 5.91 1.28
C PRO A 13 18.24 6.15 2.70
N LEU A 14 17.53 7.27 2.87
CA LEU A 14 16.70 7.49 4.06
C LEU A 14 15.42 6.67 3.97
N ALA A 15 14.87 6.50 2.76
CA ALA A 15 13.68 5.71 2.53
C ALA A 15 13.85 4.74 1.36
N SER A 16 13.32 3.53 1.53
CA SER A 16 13.15 2.54 0.48
C SER A 16 11.72 2.56 -0.01
N VAL A 17 11.55 2.83 -1.30
CA VAL A 17 10.26 2.84 -2.01
C VAL A 17 10.15 1.51 -2.74
N VAL A 18 9.27 0.64 -2.27
CA VAL A 18 9.24 -0.77 -2.68
C VAL A 18 7.94 -1.09 -3.41
N LEU A 19 8.07 -1.39 -4.71
CA LEU A 19 6.97 -1.79 -5.58
C LEU A 19 6.82 -3.31 -5.58
N ILE A 20 5.59 -3.78 -5.49
CA ILE A 20 5.27 -5.18 -5.79
C ILE A 20 4.53 -5.26 -7.12
N CYS A 21 4.91 -6.23 -7.96
CA CYS A 21 4.39 -6.39 -9.32
C CYS A 21 4.01 -7.85 -9.58
N HIS A 22 2.82 -8.08 -10.11
CA HIS A 22 2.37 -9.36 -10.62
C HIS A 22 1.52 -9.12 -11.87
N ASN A 23 2.06 -9.42 -13.06
CA ASN A 23 1.41 -9.20 -14.35
C ASN A 23 1.01 -7.73 -14.57
N GLU A 24 2.00 -6.83 -14.52
CA GLU A 24 1.82 -5.37 -14.55
C GLU A 24 2.51 -4.69 -15.74
N GLU A 25 2.75 -5.41 -16.84
CA GLU A 25 3.49 -4.89 -18.01
C GLU A 25 2.97 -3.55 -18.55
N THR A 26 1.66 -3.29 -18.44
CA THR A 26 1.01 -2.08 -18.96
C THR A 26 1.00 -0.92 -17.98
N ARG A 27 1.04 -1.17 -16.67
CA ARG A 27 0.89 -0.15 -15.61
C ARG A 27 2.21 0.26 -14.96
N LEU A 28 3.20 -0.63 -15.00
CA LEU A 28 4.50 -0.43 -14.37
C LEU A 28 5.20 0.88 -14.78
N LEU A 29 5.14 1.23 -16.08
CA LEU A 29 5.76 2.45 -16.58
C LEU A 29 5.14 3.71 -15.97
N SER A 30 3.82 3.78 -15.90
CA SER A 30 3.09 4.94 -15.35
C SER A 30 3.33 5.10 -13.85
N CYS A 31 3.35 4.00 -13.11
CA CYS A 31 3.69 4.00 -11.69
C CYS A 31 5.11 4.54 -11.45
N LEU A 32 6.11 3.94 -12.12
CA LEU A 32 7.51 4.36 -12.00
C LEU A 32 7.74 5.81 -12.47
N TRP A 33 7.01 6.27 -13.49
CA TRP A 33 7.05 7.66 -13.92
C TRP A 33 6.61 8.60 -12.80
N SER A 34 5.48 8.31 -12.15
CA SER A 34 4.96 9.13 -11.05
C SER A 34 5.94 9.17 -9.86
N LEU A 35 6.61 8.06 -9.56
CA LEU A 35 7.64 8.00 -8.52
C LEU A 35 8.90 8.78 -8.90
N CYS A 36 9.28 8.79 -10.17
CA CYS A 36 10.41 9.60 -10.64
C CYS A 36 10.16 11.11 -10.53
N ASP A 37 8.91 11.55 -10.56
CA ASP A 37 8.55 12.96 -10.38
C ASP A 37 8.50 13.40 -8.91
N ASN A 38 8.90 12.56 -8.00
CA ASN A 38 8.82 12.82 -6.56
C ASN A 38 9.78 13.93 -6.09
N GLU A 39 9.26 14.82 -5.25
CA GLU A 39 9.97 15.99 -4.69
C GLU A 39 10.61 15.65 -3.33
N CYS A 40 11.55 14.71 -3.27
CA CYS A 40 12.26 14.40 -2.03
C CYS A 40 13.51 15.29 -1.89
N ASP A 41 13.70 15.83 -0.69
CA ASP A 41 14.88 16.58 -0.25
C ASP A 41 15.88 15.71 0.53
N PHE A 42 15.70 14.40 0.48
CA PHE A 42 16.54 13.37 1.09
C PHE A 42 16.75 12.20 0.12
N PRO A 43 17.81 11.40 0.32
CA PRO A 43 18.09 10.26 -0.54
C PRO A 43 17.04 9.17 -0.39
N ILE A 44 16.57 8.62 -1.51
CA ILE A 44 15.69 7.46 -1.58
C ILE A 44 16.26 6.40 -2.50
N GLU A 45 15.84 5.15 -2.32
CA GLU A 45 15.98 4.09 -3.32
C GLU A 45 14.61 3.63 -3.79
N ILE A 46 14.55 3.15 -5.04
CA ILE A 46 13.35 2.52 -5.62
C ILE A 46 13.71 1.08 -5.94
N LEU A 47 12.98 0.14 -5.34
CA LEU A 47 13.12 -1.30 -5.55
C LEU A 47 11.81 -1.85 -6.10
N ALA A 48 11.89 -2.82 -6.99
CA ALA A 48 10.72 -3.56 -7.47
C ALA A 48 10.84 -5.04 -7.08
N VAL A 49 9.71 -5.68 -6.82
CA VAL A 49 9.62 -7.13 -6.62
C VAL A 49 8.71 -7.71 -7.69
N ASN A 50 9.26 -8.54 -8.54
CA ASN A 50 8.51 -9.33 -9.50
C ASN A 50 7.99 -10.59 -8.80
N ASN A 51 6.70 -10.64 -8.52
CA ASN A 51 6.07 -11.77 -7.86
C ASN A 51 5.49 -12.74 -8.88
N ASN A 52 6.35 -13.60 -9.42
CA ASN A 52 5.95 -14.68 -10.31
C ASN A 52 5.11 -14.21 -11.52
N SER A 53 5.50 -13.09 -12.17
CA SER A 53 4.80 -12.61 -13.37
C SER A 53 5.04 -13.53 -14.57
N THR A 54 4.00 -13.74 -15.37
CA THR A 54 4.02 -14.56 -16.59
C THR A 54 3.95 -13.73 -17.87
N ASP A 55 3.69 -12.41 -17.75
CA ASP A 55 3.70 -11.43 -18.83
C ASP A 55 5.11 -10.79 -19.00
N ARG A 56 5.19 -9.68 -19.71
CA ARG A 56 6.47 -8.96 -19.93
C ARG A 56 6.87 -8.02 -18.79
N THR A 57 6.29 -8.13 -17.59
CA THR A 57 6.59 -7.27 -16.43
C THR A 57 8.09 -7.24 -16.14
N GLU A 58 8.75 -8.40 -16.06
CA GLU A 58 10.19 -8.49 -15.81
C GLU A 58 11.02 -7.83 -16.92
N ALA A 59 10.67 -8.07 -18.18
CA ALA A 59 11.35 -7.44 -19.31
C ALA A 59 11.23 -5.90 -19.28
N VAL A 60 10.08 -5.38 -18.85
CA VAL A 60 9.87 -3.93 -18.66
C VAL A 60 10.75 -3.40 -17.52
N MET A 61 10.88 -4.11 -16.38
CA MET A 61 11.80 -3.74 -15.30
C MET A 61 13.24 -3.63 -15.76
N GLN A 62 13.71 -4.64 -16.49
CA GLN A 62 15.07 -4.68 -17.08
C GLN A 62 15.28 -3.50 -18.04
N GLN A 63 14.33 -3.25 -18.92
CA GLN A 63 14.37 -2.17 -19.92
C GLN A 63 14.42 -0.79 -19.26
N LEU A 64 13.72 -0.59 -18.16
CA LEU A 64 13.70 0.65 -17.40
C LEU A 64 14.95 0.82 -16.54
N GLY A 65 15.61 -0.28 -16.18
CA GLY A 65 16.81 -0.30 -15.33
C GLY A 65 16.48 0.02 -13.87
N VAL A 66 15.32 -0.43 -13.37
CA VAL A 66 15.01 -0.42 -11.94
C VAL A 66 15.68 -1.62 -11.28
N THR A 67 16.18 -1.45 -10.06
CA THR A 67 16.64 -2.58 -9.27
C THR A 67 15.44 -3.43 -8.88
N TYR A 68 15.44 -4.72 -9.21
CA TYR A 68 14.35 -5.61 -8.90
C TYR A 68 14.83 -6.97 -8.38
N PHE A 69 13.93 -7.66 -7.72
CA PHE A 69 14.12 -9.00 -7.14
C PHE A 69 12.95 -9.88 -7.57
N ASN A 70 13.23 -11.16 -7.80
CA ASN A 70 12.21 -12.15 -8.12
C ASN A 70 11.78 -12.89 -6.85
N GLU A 71 10.46 -12.90 -6.58
CA GLU A 71 9.84 -13.73 -5.55
C GLU A 71 8.98 -14.79 -6.24
N THR A 72 9.36 -16.04 -6.07
CA THR A 72 8.72 -17.18 -6.73
C THR A 72 7.46 -17.67 -6.01
N LYS A 73 7.34 -17.39 -4.71
CA LYS A 73 6.14 -17.73 -3.95
C LYS A 73 5.07 -16.70 -4.24
N GLU A 74 3.94 -17.17 -4.75
CA GLU A 74 2.82 -16.32 -5.14
C GLU A 74 2.13 -15.70 -3.93
N GLY A 75 1.79 -14.42 -4.05
CA GLY A 75 1.00 -13.69 -3.07
C GLY A 75 1.62 -12.37 -2.61
N PRO A 76 0.77 -11.38 -2.28
CA PRO A 76 1.22 -10.03 -1.93
C PRO A 76 2.10 -10.02 -0.66
N GLY A 77 1.81 -10.87 0.32
CA GLY A 77 2.60 -11.00 1.53
C GLY A 77 4.04 -11.46 1.25
N HIS A 78 4.23 -12.42 0.36
CA HIS A 78 5.56 -12.88 -0.07
C HIS A 78 6.33 -11.77 -0.80
N ALA A 79 5.67 -11.10 -1.75
CA ALA A 79 6.28 -10.00 -2.49
C ALA A 79 6.71 -8.84 -1.57
N ARG A 80 5.84 -8.43 -0.63
CA ARG A 80 6.15 -7.37 0.34
C ARG A 80 7.26 -7.79 1.30
N GLN A 81 7.28 -9.05 1.75
CA GLN A 81 8.34 -9.57 2.62
C GLN A 81 9.69 -9.61 1.90
N CYS A 82 9.70 -10.05 0.63
CA CYS A 82 10.90 -10.02 -0.20
C CYS A 82 11.45 -8.59 -0.30
N GLY A 83 10.61 -7.62 -0.65
CA GLY A 83 11.00 -6.22 -0.74
C GLY A 83 11.47 -5.62 0.59
N LEU A 84 10.84 -5.98 1.72
CA LEU A 84 11.25 -5.55 3.06
C LEU A 84 12.65 -6.05 3.41
N ASN A 85 12.97 -7.29 3.05
CA ASN A 85 14.29 -7.87 3.30
C ASN A 85 15.40 -7.15 2.51
N GLN A 86 15.08 -6.63 1.32
CA GLN A 86 16.04 -5.93 0.45
C GLN A 86 16.16 -4.43 0.74
N ALA A 87 15.20 -3.84 1.44
CA ALA A 87 15.15 -2.41 1.73
C ALA A 87 16.34 -1.98 2.60
N LYS A 88 17.04 -0.89 2.23
CA LYS A 88 18.20 -0.34 2.97
C LYS A 88 17.84 0.91 3.75
N GLY A 89 16.76 1.60 3.38
CA GLY A 89 16.31 2.83 4.01
C GLY A 89 15.79 2.62 5.42
N LYS A 90 15.97 3.63 6.25
CA LYS A 90 15.39 3.67 7.61
C LYS A 90 13.85 3.57 7.58
N TYR A 91 13.24 4.10 6.52
CA TYR A 91 11.79 4.08 6.32
C TYR A 91 11.45 3.27 5.08
N HIS A 92 10.44 2.42 5.19
CA HIS A 92 9.89 1.61 4.12
C HIS A 92 8.57 2.22 3.64
N ILE A 93 8.42 2.43 2.33
CA ILE A 93 7.21 2.94 1.69
C ILE A 93 6.72 1.90 0.70
N CYS A 94 5.58 1.30 0.99
CA CYS A 94 4.94 0.33 0.11
C CYS A 94 4.28 1.01 -1.08
N ILE A 95 4.41 0.40 -2.24
CA ILE A 95 3.90 0.88 -3.52
C ILE A 95 3.20 -0.29 -4.23
N ASP A 96 2.02 -0.04 -4.77
CA ASP A 96 1.34 -0.95 -5.70
C ASP A 96 1.47 -0.41 -7.13
N THR A 97 1.71 -1.29 -8.09
CA THR A 97 2.05 -0.90 -9.46
C THR A 97 0.88 -0.33 -10.26
N ASP A 98 -0.36 -0.62 -9.84
CA ASP A 98 -1.60 -0.10 -10.45
C ASP A 98 -1.98 1.31 -9.96
N THR A 99 -1.07 1.99 -9.27
CA THR A 99 -1.32 3.24 -8.56
C THR A 99 -0.39 4.35 -9.03
N ILE A 100 -0.91 5.57 -9.14
CA ILE A 100 -0.19 6.81 -9.47
C ILE A 100 0.01 7.62 -8.20
N TYR A 101 1.23 8.05 -7.98
CA TYR A 101 1.67 8.71 -6.75
C TYR A 101 1.92 10.21 -6.97
N PRO A 102 1.34 11.12 -6.15
CA PRO A 102 1.61 12.55 -6.25
C PRO A 102 3.08 12.87 -5.90
N SER A 103 3.61 13.95 -6.47
CA SER A 103 5.04 14.32 -6.34
C SER A 103 5.55 14.43 -4.89
N ARG A 104 4.67 14.73 -3.95
CA ARG A 104 5.01 14.87 -2.52
C ARG A 104 4.66 13.67 -1.65
N TYR A 105 4.25 12.57 -2.25
CA TYR A 105 3.80 11.37 -1.53
C TYR A 105 4.86 10.85 -0.57
N ILE A 106 6.02 10.46 -1.09
CA ILE A 106 7.13 9.89 -0.29
C ILE A 106 7.56 10.88 0.79
N LYS A 107 7.79 12.15 0.41
CA LYS A 107 8.19 13.22 1.34
C LYS A 107 7.20 13.40 2.48
N THR A 108 5.90 13.32 2.19
CA THR A 108 4.85 13.50 3.20
C THR A 108 4.83 12.34 4.19
N HIS A 109 4.94 11.10 3.72
CA HIS A 109 5.03 9.91 4.58
C HIS A 109 6.29 9.95 5.46
N VAL A 110 7.46 10.16 4.87
CA VAL A 110 8.75 10.17 5.59
C VAL A 110 8.78 11.27 6.64
N LYS A 111 8.29 12.49 6.34
CA LYS A 111 8.21 13.57 7.34
C LYS A 111 7.33 13.23 8.53
N GLN A 112 6.28 12.44 8.36
CA GLN A 112 5.47 11.97 9.49
C GLN A 112 6.19 10.86 10.27
N LEU A 113 6.85 9.92 9.58
CA LEU A 113 7.62 8.84 10.20
C LEU A 113 8.83 9.34 11.00
N MET A 114 9.39 10.49 10.63
CA MET A 114 10.48 11.14 11.38
C MET A 114 10.05 11.69 12.75
N LYS A 115 8.75 11.86 12.96
CA LYS A 115 8.25 12.37 14.25
C LYS A 115 8.39 11.32 15.34
N PRO A 116 8.78 11.72 16.58
CA PRO A 116 8.90 10.79 17.69
C PRO A 116 7.61 10.00 17.95
N GLY A 117 7.75 8.71 18.22
CA GLY A 117 6.64 7.85 18.59
C GLY A 117 5.69 7.48 17.42
N VAL A 118 6.07 7.70 16.16
CA VAL A 118 5.31 7.23 14.99
C VAL A 118 5.88 5.89 14.53
N ALA A 119 5.05 4.84 14.54
CA ALA A 119 5.40 3.51 14.08
C ALA A 119 5.15 3.34 12.59
N CYS A 120 3.99 3.77 12.11
CA CYS A 120 3.64 3.72 10.71
C CYS A 120 2.71 4.87 10.28
N THR A 121 2.59 5.04 8.97
CA THR A 121 1.74 6.04 8.32
C THR A 121 0.94 5.40 7.20
N PHE A 122 -0.26 5.90 6.96
CA PHE A 122 -1.11 5.51 5.82
C PHE A 122 -1.92 6.71 5.38
N SER A 123 -2.43 6.68 4.14
CA SER A 123 -3.11 7.84 3.55
C SER A 123 -4.39 7.47 2.81
N LEU A 124 -5.09 8.48 2.33
CA LEU A 124 -6.26 8.34 1.49
C LEU A 124 -5.87 8.00 0.05
N TRP A 125 -6.82 7.47 -0.70
CA TRP A 125 -6.70 7.21 -2.13
C TRP A 125 -7.95 7.67 -2.88
N SER A 126 -7.82 7.86 -4.18
CA SER A 126 -8.89 8.11 -5.12
C SER A 126 -8.83 7.09 -6.26
N PHE A 127 -9.95 6.93 -6.97
CA PHE A 127 -9.97 6.10 -8.16
C PHE A 127 -9.66 6.94 -9.40
N ILE A 128 -8.95 6.36 -10.36
CA ILE A 128 -8.73 6.96 -11.68
C ILE A 128 -10.07 6.93 -12.41
N PRO A 129 -10.65 8.08 -12.82
CA PRO A 129 -11.93 8.08 -13.54
C PRO A 129 -11.87 7.23 -14.81
N ASP A 130 -12.94 6.48 -15.10
CA ASP A 130 -13.11 5.71 -16.31
C ASP A 130 -14.51 5.92 -16.93
N GLU A 131 -14.74 5.39 -18.11
CA GLU A 131 -16.01 5.54 -18.85
C GLU A 131 -17.21 4.84 -18.15
N ARG A 132 -16.94 3.89 -17.25
CA ARG A 132 -17.97 3.07 -16.57
C ARG A 132 -18.46 3.71 -15.29
N HIS A 133 -17.72 4.64 -14.73
CA HIS A 133 -18.00 5.23 -13.43
C HIS A 133 -18.14 6.74 -13.53
N SER A 134 -19.32 7.27 -13.24
CA SER A 134 -19.55 8.71 -13.27
C SER A 134 -18.68 9.44 -12.24
N ALA A 135 -18.07 10.56 -12.63
CA ALA A 135 -17.24 11.37 -11.76
C ALA A 135 -17.98 11.80 -10.47
N THR A 136 -19.25 12.15 -10.59
CA THR A 136 -20.11 12.51 -9.46
C THR A 136 -20.35 11.34 -8.51
N GLY A 137 -20.62 10.15 -9.03
CA GLY A 137 -20.80 8.93 -8.22
C GLY A 137 -19.53 8.56 -7.47
N LEU A 138 -18.37 8.66 -8.13
CA LEU A 138 -17.08 8.45 -7.51
C LEU A 138 -16.80 9.45 -6.40
N TRP A 139 -17.08 10.73 -6.64
CA TRP A 139 -16.87 11.78 -5.64
C TRP A 139 -17.66 11.52 -4.36
N TRP A 140 -18.96 11.20 -4.48
CA TRP A 140 -19.80 10.86 -3.32
C TRP A 140 -19.33 9.59 -2.60
N TYR A 141 -19.00 8.55 -3.37
CA TYR A 141 -18.45 7.31 -2.81
C TYR A 141 -17.16 7.57 -2.01
N GLU A 142 -16.22 8.33 -2.58
CA GLU A 142 -14.96 8.67 -1.92
C GLU A 142 -15.18 9.54 -0.68
N ALA A 143 -16.08 10.53 -0.73
CA ALA A 143 -16.39 11.38 0.41
C ALA A 143 -16.94 10.58 1.59
N LEU A 144 -17.91 9.68 1.35
CA LEU A 144 -18.47 8.81 2.38
C LEU A 144 -17.45 7.79 2.91
N ARG A 145 -16.67 7.19 2.03
CA ARG A 145 -15.57 6.29 2.41
C ARG A 145 -14.54 7.01 3.28
N ASP A 146 -14.13 8.20 2.88
CA ASP A 146 -13.12 8.97 3.60
C ASP A 146 -13.61 9.37 4.99
N LEU A 147 -14.89 9.76 5.11
CA LEU A 147 -15.52 10.03 6.40
C LEU A 147 -15.52 8.77 7.27
N HIS A 148 -15.93 7.63 6.71
CA HIS A 148 -15.91 6.34 7.42
C HIS A 148 -14.50 5.99 7.90
N LEU A 149 -13.48 6.09 7.03
CA LEU A 149 -12.09 5.81 7.39
C LEU A 149 -11.57 6.75 8.49
N ARG A 150 -11.95 8.04 8.46
CA ARG A 150 -11.58 9.00 9.52
C ARG A 150 -12.15 8.59 10.87
N ILE A 151 -13.41 8.21 10.93
CA ILE A 151 -14.07 7.74 12.17
C ILE A 151 -13.42 6.43 12.64
N GLN A 152 -13.23 5.46 11.73
CA GLN A 152 -12.63 4.17 12.05
C GLN A 152 -11.19 4.32 12.56
N SER A 153 -10.41 5.23 12.00
CA SER A 153 -9.01 5.44 12.37
C SER A 153 -8.81 5.94 13.81
N ILE A 154 -9.84 6.48 14.45
CA ILE A 154 -9.77 6.92 15.85
C ILE A 154 -9.56 5.72 16.79
N GLN A 155 -10.26 4.61 16.55
CA GLN A 155 -10.22 3.43 17.42
C GLN A 155 -9.40 2.28 16.82
N ARG A 156 -9.56 2.05 15.52
CA ARG A 156 -8.99 0.91 14.79
C ARG A 156 -8.21 1.38 13.55
N PRO A 157 -7.14 2.18 13.70
CA PRO A 157 -6.37 2.71 12.57
C PRO A 157 -5.76 1.61 11.69
N GLU A 158 -5.43 0.45 12.27
CA GLU A 158 -4.91 -0.72 11.55
C GLU A 158 -5.86 -1.24 10.46
N LEU A 159 -7.17 -1.08 10.63
CA LEU A 159 -8.15 -1.49 9.62
C LEU A 159 -8.23 -0.54 8.41
N CYS A 160 -7.66 0.66 8.54
CA CYS A 160 -7.63 1.66 7.47
C CYS A 160 -6.38 1.54 6.58
N VAL A 161 -5.40 0.73 6.97
CA VAL A 161 -4.16 0.55 6.22
C VAL A 161 -4.42 -0.21 4.91
N ARG A 162 -3.76 0.27 3.85
CA ARG A 162 -3.72 -0.39 2.53
C ARG A 162 -2.29 -0.33 2.01
N GLY A 163 -1.84 -1.41 1.37
CA GLY A 163 -0.47 -1.54 0.90
C GLY A 163 0.00 -0.39 0.04
N MET A 164 -0.82 0.05 -0.90
CA MET A 164 -0.50 1.19 -1.76
C MET A 164 -0.31 2.53 -1.03
N THR A 165 -0.70 2.62 0.25
CA THR A 165 -0.60 3.87 1.02
C THR A 165 0.14 3.69 2.35
N PHE A 166 0.92 2.64 2.51
CA PHE A 166 1.54 2.25 3.76
C PHE A 166 3.01 2.62 3.82
N GLY A 167 3.44 3.22 4.94
CA GLY A 167 4.83 3.49 5.23
C GLY A 167 5.15 3.25 6.70
N PHE A 168 6.36 2.78 7.02
CA PHE A 168 6.74 2.43 8.39
C PHE A 168 8.27 2.46 8.61
N ASN A 169 8.69 2.32 9.86
CA ASN A 169 10.10 2.13 10.19
C ASN A 169 10.55 0.72 9.75
N THR A 170 11.59 0.64 8.93
CA THR A 170 12.05 -0.61 8.31
C THR A 170 12.43 -1.68 9.34
N GLU A 171 13.16 -1.30 10.39
CA GLU A 171 13.57 -2.24 11.45
C GLU A 171 12.37 -2.78 12.23
N LEU A 172 11.39 -1.91 12.50
CA LEU A 172 10.15 -2.34 13.13
C LEU A 172 9.35 -3.27 12.21
N GLY A 173 9.34 -3.00 10.89
CA GLY A 173 8.75 -3.88 9.90
C GLY A 173 9.41 -5.26 9.88
N ARG A 174 10.74 -5.31 9.90
CA ARG A 174 11.49 -6.57 9.93
C ARG A 174 11.27 -7.38 11.19
N LYS A 175 11.07 -6.71 12.33
CA LYS A 175 10.79 -7.37 13.61
C LYS A 175 9.55 -8.25 13.55
N PHE A 176 8.52 -7.84 12.82
CA PHE A 176 7.25 -8.56 12.74
C PHE A 176 7.07 -9.32 11.42
N GLY A 177 7.56 -8.76 10.31
CA GLY A 177 7.36 -9.29 8.97
C GLY A 177 5.93 -9.17 8.45
N PHE A 178 5.78 -9.31 7.14
CA PHE A 178 4.46 -9.45 6.53
C PHE A 178 3.96 -10.89 6.67
N ARG A 179 2.68 -11.04 6.92
CA ARG A 179 2.03 -12.36 6.87
C ARG A 179 2.02 -12.86 5.43
N THR A 180 2.52 -14.08 5.23
CA THR A 180 2.62 -14.73 3.92
C THR A 180 1.62 -15.86 3.74
N ASP A 181 0.85 -16.16 4.78
CA ASP A 181 -0.15 -17.23 4.86
C ASP A 181 -1.58 -16.75 4.51
N ILE A 182 -1.76 -15.45 4.24
CA ILE A 182 -3.07 -14.85 3.93
C ILE A 182 -3.07 -14.18 2.56
N ILE A 183 -4.26 -14.16 1.93
CA ILE A 183 -4.47 -13.57 0.61
C ILE A 183 -4.61 -12.03 0.71
N ARG A 184 -5.23 -11.54 1.80
CA ARG A 184 -5.51 -10.11 2.00
C ARG A 184 -5.37 -9.72 3.46
N GLY A 185 -4.92 -8.48 3.71
CA GLY A 185 -4.83 -7.90 5.05
C GLY A 185 -3.46 -8.03 5.70
N GLU A 186 -2.46 -8.43 4.94
CA GLU A 186 -1.06 -8.48 5.38
C GLU A 186 -0.56 -7.13 5.89
N ASP A 187 -0.97 -6.03 5.25
CA ASP A 187 -0.62 -4.66 5.64
C ASP A 187 -1.24 -4.26 6.97
N GLY A 188 -2.55 -4.54 7.13
CA GLY A 188 -3.29 -4.27 8.36
C GLY A 188 -2.78 -5.11 9.53
N SER A 189 -2.40 -6.37 9.29
CA SER A 189 -1.81 -7.26 10.28
C SER A 189 -0.46 -6.73 10.76
N LEU A 190 0.40 -6.27 9.85
CA LEU A 190 1.67 -5.67 10.19
C LEU A 190 1.48 -4.37 10.98
N ALA A 191 0.55 -3.50 10.55
CA ALA A 191 0.22 -2.27 11.27
C ALA A 191 -0.30 -2.56 12.70
N LEU A 192 -1.13 -3.58 12.87
CA LEU A 192 -1.60 -4.03 14.18
C LEU A 192 -0.44 -4.48 15.08
N ALA A 193 0.50 -5.26 14.55
CA ALA A 193 1.68 -5.68 15.28
C ALA A 193 2.59 -4.51 15.70
N MET A 194 2.63 -3.44 14.92
CA MET A 194 3.39 -2.23 15.21
C MET A 194 2.71 -1.30 16.25
N LYS A 195 1.40 -1.41 16.44
CA LYS A 195 0.59 -0.51 17.28
C LYS A 195 1.11 -0.34 18.72
N PRO A 196 1.64 -1.37 19.40
CA PRO A 196 2.23 -1.22 20.74
C PRO A 196 3.54 -0.40 20.76
N TYR A 197 4.18 -0.21 19.60
CA TYR A 197 5.50 0.43 19.46
C TYR A 197 5.41 1.88 19.01
N GLY A 198 4.22 2.39 18.72
CA GLY A 198 4.03 3.79 18.35
C GLY A 198 2.70 4.07 17.67
N LYS A 199 2.50 5.34 17.36
CA LYS A 199 1.26 5.81 16.72
C LYS A 199 1.16 5.34 15.27
N LEU A 200 -0.03 4.92 14.87
CA LEU A 200 -0.41 4.69 13.48
C LEU A 200 -1.04 6.00 12.97
N VAL A 201 -0.34 6.73 12.10
CA VAL A 201 -0.74 8.08 11.69
C VAL A 201 -1.47 8.05 10.36
N PHE A 202 -2.74 8.47 10.37
CA PHE A 202 -3.52 8.66 9.16
C PHE A 202 -3.26 10.04 8.55
N ILE A 203 -2.72 10.07 7.32
CA ILE A 203 -2.40 11.29 6.59
C ILE A 203 -3.61 11.69 5.73
N HIS A 204 -4.26 12.81 6.07
CA HIS A 204 -5.42 13.34 5.36
C HIS A 204 -5.07 14.32 4.23
N SER A 205 -3.79 14.64 4.07
CA SER A 205 -3.33 15.62 3.08
C SER A 205 -3.47 15.10 1.66
N GLY A 206 -3.98 15.94 0.75
CA GLY A 206 -4.01 15.66 -0.69
C GLY A 206 -2.61 15.41 -1.29
N LYS A 207 -1.54 15.88 -0.63
CA LYS A 207 -0.14 15.61 -1.02
C LYS A 207 0.26 14.14 -0.90
N ALA A 208 -0.52 13.33 -0.17
CA ALA A 208 -0.32 11.89 -0.01
C ALA A 208 -1.51 11.08 -0.52
N ARG A 209 -2.52 11.70 -1.15
CA ARG A 209 -3.65 10.99 -1.73
C ARG A 209 -3.23 10.40 -3.08
N VAL A 210 -3.20 9.11 -3.18
CA VAL A 210 -2.84 8.38 -4.41
C VAL A 210 -4.04 8.17 -5.31
N MET A 211 -3.81 7.83 -6.57
CA MET A 211 -4.86 7.47 -7.54
C MET A 211 -4.63 6.04 -8.01
N THR A 212 -5.63 5.17 -7.83
CA THR A 212 -5.53 3.74 -8.14
C THR A 212 -6.62 3.29 -9.11
N GLY A 213 -6.43 2.14 -9.72
CA GLY A 213 -7.42 1.50 -10.58
C GLY A 213 -8.54 0.82 -9.79
N TYR A 214 -9.49 0.24 -10.53
CA TYR A 214 -10.71 -0.38 -9.98
C TYR A 214 -10.56 -1.86 -9.60
N GLY A 215 -9.35 -2.43 -9.57
CA GLY A 215 -9.13 -3.87 -9.44
C GLY A 215 -10.02 -4.56 -8.40
N THR A 216 -10.12 -4.00 -7.19
CA THR A 216 -10.96 -4.54 -6.10
C THR A 216 -12.46 -4.23 -6.28
N LEU A 217 -12.81 -3.11 -6.92
CA LEU A 217 -14.21 -2.70 -7.15
C LEU A 217 -14.87 -3.51 -8.27
N ASN A 218 -14.12 -3.88 -9.30
CA ASN A 218 -14.62 -4.70 -10.40
C ASN A 218 -15.07 -6.09 -9.93
N ASN A 219 -14.46 -6.63 -8.88
CA ASN A 219 -14.86 -7.90 -8.28
C ASN A 219 -16.21 -7.81 -7.53
N ASP A 220 -16.65 -6.62 -7.11
CA ASP A 220 -17.91 -6.39 -6.40
C ASP A 220 -19.08 -6.07 -7.39
N GLY A 221 -18.81 -5.99 -8.69
CA GLY A 221 -19.78 -5.85 -9.79
C GLY A 221 -20.32 -4.44 -10.01
N SER A 222 -20.48 -3.60 -8.96
CA SER A 222 -20.87 -2.19 -9.10
C SER A 222 -20.45 -1.37 -7.88
N LEU A 223 -20.32 -0.03 -8.05
CA LEU A 223 -20.03 0.91 -6.96
C LEU A 223 -21.07 0.80 -5.83
N PHE A 224 -22.35 0.64 -6.19
CA PHE A 224 -23.43 0.52 -5.23
C PHE A 224 -23.36 -0.79 -4.43
N ASN A 225 -23.08 -1.91 -5.06
CA ASN A 225 -22.90 -3.19 -4.38
C ASN A 225 -21.67 -3.19 -3.48
N SER A 226 -20.56 -2.62 -3.95
CA SER A 226 -19.35 -2.46 -3.15
C SER A 226 -19.61 -1.60 -1.92
N PHE A 227 -20.33 -0.49 -2.08
CA PHE A 227 -20.74 0.38 -0.98
C PHE A 227 -21.68 -0.33 0.00
N LYS A 228 -22.73 -0.98 -0.52
CA LYS A 228 -23.69 -1.74 0.31
C LYS A 228 -23.01 -2.84 1.11
N THR A 229 -22.15 -3.61 0.48
CA THR A 229 -21.39 -4.70 1.14
C THR A 229 -20.49 -4.16 2.25
N ARG A 230 -19.80 -3.06 2.00
CA ARG A 230 -18.94 -2.41 3.00
C ARG A 230 -19.74 -1.75 4.11
N LEU A 231 -20.85 -1.12 3.77
CA LEU A 231 -21.77 -0.51 4.74
C LEU A 231 -22.39 -1.60 5.66
N VAL A 232 -22.86 -2.70 5.07
CA VAL A 232 -23.40 -3.86 5.85
C VAL A 232 -22.31 -4.48 6.74
N LYS A 233 -21.08 -4.63 6.23
CA LYS A 233 -19.93 -5.08 7.05
C LYS A 233 -19.62 -4.08 8.16
N ALA A 234 -19.68 -2.77 7.89
CA ALA A 234 -19.47 -1.73 8.88
C ALA A 234 -20.58 -1.74 9.96
N PHE A 235 -21.85 -1.89 9.57
CA PHE A 235 -22.96 -2.01 10.52
C PHE A 235 -22.92 -3.30 11.34
N LYS A 236 -22.58 -4.45 10.72
CA LYS A 236 -22.35 -5.71 11.44
C LYS A 236 -21.15 -5.62 12.38
N GLY A 237 -20.14 -4.83 12.00
CA GLY A 237 -18.98 -4.52 12.83
C GLY A 237 -19.22 -3.44 13.90
N ALA A 238 -20.29 -2.66 13.81
CA ALA A 238 -20.59 -1.56 14.76
C ALA A 238 -20.77 -2.07 16.18
N GLY A 239 -21.37 -3.26 16.38
CA GLY A 239 -21.44 -3.90 17.68
C GLY A 239 -20.07 -4.28 18.25
N SER A 240 -19.09 -4.60 17.39
CA SER A 240 -17.70 -4.89 17.79
C SER A 240 -16.84 -3.64 17.95
N MET A 241 -17.28 -2.48 17.43
CA MET A 241 -16.61 -1.19 17.64
C MET A 241 -16.55 -0.83 19.14
N PHE A 242 -17.51 -1.26 19.92
CA PHE A 242 -17.59 -1.01 21.36
C PHE A 242 -16.95 -2.14 22.21
N THR A 243 -16.64 -3.27 21.61
CA THR A 243 -15.93 -4.36 22.31
C THR A 243 -14.45 -4.34 21.91
N ARG A 244 -13.56 -4.15 22.90
CA ARG A 244 -12.09 -4.19 22.76
C ARG A 244 -11.54 -5.57 22.41
N LYS A 245 -12.11 -6.32 21.47
CA LYS A 245 -11.51 -7.55 20.99
C LYS A 245 -10.47 -7.23 19.92
N ASN A 246 -9.21 -7.22 20.34
CA ASN A 246 -8.03 -7.06 19.50
C ASN A 246 -7.67 -8.32 18.68
N GLU A 247 -8.61 -9.24 18.48
CA GLU A 247 -8.37 -10.44 17.69
C GLU A 247 -8.72 -10.19 16.23
N TYR A 248 -7.70 -10.25 15.39
CA TYR A 248 -7.85 -10.38 13.96
C TYR A 248 -8.20 -11.84 13.69
N LYS A 249 -9.49 -12.15 13.52
CA LYS A 249 -9.92 -13.49 13.09
C LYS A 249 -9.85 -13.53 11.57
N ASP A 250 -8.95 -14.36 11.07
CA ASP A 250 -8.91 -14.68 9.64
C ASP A 250 -10.16 -15.49 9.28
N GLU A 251 -10.81 -15.12 8.17
CA GLU A 251 -11.84 -15.97 7.56
C GLU A 251 -11.11 -17.13 6.85
N ASP A 252 -11.64 -18.35 6.91
CA ASP A 252 -11.02 -19.57 6.32
C ASP A 252 -10.76 -19.43 4.81
N ASN A 253 -11.52 -18.58 4.10
CA ASN A 253 -11.32 -18.25 2.70
C ASN A 253 -10.18 -17.26 2.45
N ASN A 254 -9.57 -16.69 3.49
CA ASN A 254 -8.44 -15.77 3.40
C ASN A 254 -7.07 -16.46 3.57
N LEU A 255 -7.05 -17.71 3.96
CA LEU A 255 -5.81 -18.48 4.11
C LEU A 255 -5.34 -19.01 2.74
N ILE A 256 -4.05 -18.89 2.48
CA ILE A 256 -3.43 -19.53 1.30
C ILE A 256 -3.40 -21.04 1.57
N LYS A 257 -4.20 -21.79 0.83
CA LYS A 257 -4.13 -23.25 0.84
C LYS A 257 -2.85 -23.63 0.10
N ASN A 258 -1.82 -24.01 0.83
CA ASN A 258 -0.64 -24.64 0.24
C ASN A 258 -1.12 -25.90 -0.51
N LYS A 259 -1.02 -25.85 -1.84
CA LYS A 259 -1.15 -27.02 -2.70
C LYS A 259 0.17 -27.77 -2.74
#